data_8d1f4a4e234751231e675520d18c845f
#
_entry.id   8d1f4a4e234751231e675520d18c845f
#
_cell.length_a   1.000
_cell.length_b   1.000
_cell.length_c   1.000
_cell.angle_alpha   90.00
_cell.angle_beta   90.00
_cell.angle_gamma   90.00
#
_symmetry.space_group_name_H-M   'P 1'
#
loop_
_entity.id
_entity.type
_entity.pdbx_description
1 polymer ?
#
loop_
_entity_poly.entity_id
_entity_poly.type
_entity_poly.pdbx_seq_one_letter_code
_entity_poly.pdbx_strand_id
1 'polypeptide(L)'
;MNGPLEIWLVINRNLHIMEEIRMNINEYQELAMTTLNPELSKRDVLINSVMGLCGESGEAIDIVKKWMAQGHDLDKEHLAKELGDVAWYIAEAATALDISLEDIFQANIDKLKRRYPDGFETKKSLVRLKGDI
;
A
#
# COMPACT_ATOMS: atom_id res chain seq x y z
N MET A 1 -19.18 33.45 23.35
CA MET A 1 -17.90 33.37 22.61
C MET A 1 -17.01 32.39 23.33
N ASN A 2 -16.75 31.26 22.70
CA ASN A 2 -15.87 30.25 23.29
C ASN A 2 -14.43 30.79 23.30
N GLY A 3 -13.78 30.77 24.47
CA GLY A 3 -12.45 31.29 24.62
C GLY A 3 -11.38 30.44 23.89
N PRO A 4 -10.14 30.95 23.69
CA PRO A 4 -9.07 30.24 22.99
C PRO A 4 -8.77 28.83 23.53
N LEU A 5 -9.02 28.61 24.81
CA LEU A 5 -8.84 27.31 25.49
C LEU A 5 -9.86 26.25 25.05
N GLU A 6 -11.13 26.64 24.85
CA GLU A 6 -12.17 25.74 24.38
C GLU A 6 -11.96 25.34 22.93
N ILE A 7 -11.53 26.27 22.09
CA ILE A 7 -11.17 25.99 20.69
C ILE A 7 -9.99 25.00 20.62
N TRP A 8 -8.97 25.19 21.45
CA TRP A 8 -7.82 24.30 21.55
C TRP A 8 -8.19 22.90 22.01
N LEU A 9 -9.10 22.78 23.01
CA LEU A 9 -9.61 21.49 23.50
C LEU A 9 -10.44 20.76 22.44
N VAL A 10 -11.25 21.47 21.65
CA VAL A 10 -12.03 20.88 20.55
C VAL A 10 -11.11 20.40 19.43
N ILE A 11 -10.08 21.17 19.08
CA ILE A 11 -9.11 20.80 18.06
C ILE A 11 -8.31 19.55 18.51
N ASN A 12 -7.81 19.52 19.74
CA ASN A 12 -7.09 18.36 20.26
C ASN A 12 -7.97 17.12 20.41
N ARG A 13 -9.23 17.28 20.81
CA ARG A 13 -10.18 16.17 20.89
C ARG A 13 -10.48 15.61 19.50
N ASN A 14 -10.61 16.47 18.50
CA ASN A 14 -10.82 16.04 17.11
C ASN A 14 -9.55 15.38 16.51
N LEU A 15 -8.35 15.88 16.84
CA LEU A 15 -7.09 15.27 16.45
C LEU A 15 -6.92 13.89 17.09
N HIS A 16 -7.27 13.75 18.38
CA HIS A 16 -7.20 12.47 19.10
C HIS A 16 -8.24 11.45 18.57
N ILE A 17 -9.46 11.92 18.25
CA ILE A 17 -10.49 11.09 17.62
C ILE A 17 -10.06 10.69 16.19
N MET A 18 -9.36 11.55 15.45
CA MET A 18 -8.84 11.22 14.14
C MET A 18 -7.63 10.28 14.19
N GLU A 19 -6.85 10.29 15.27
CA GLU A 19 -5.80 9.29 15.53
C GLU A 19 -6.39 7.91 15.88
N GLU A 20 -7.49 7.85 16.63
CA GLU A 20 -8.21 6.61 16.96
C GLU A 20 -8.90 5.96 15.72
N ILE A 21 -9.20 6.74 14.68
CA ILE A 21 -9.85 6.26 13.44
C ILE A 21 -8.80 5.90 12.37
N ARG A 22 -7.53 6.19 12.59
CA ARG A 22 -6.48 5.96 11.61
C ARG A 22 -6.01 4.53 11.63
N MET A 23 -6.51 3.73 10.67
CA MET A 23 -6.13 2.34 10.47
C MET A 23 -4.61 2.22 10.23
N ASN A 24 -3.94 1.36 10.98
CA ASN A 24 -2.55 1.00 10.74
C ASN A 24 -2.43 -0.14 9.71
N ILE A 25 -1.20 -0.43 9.27
CA ILE A 25 -0.93 -1.40 8.22
C ILE A 25 -1.39 -2.82 8.58
N ASN A 26 -1.19 -3.25 9.84
CA ASN A 26 -1.58 -4.59 10.27
C ASN A 26 -3.09 -4.71 10.43
N GLU A 27 -3.76 -3.66 10.91
CA GLU A 27 -5.23 -3.58 10.93
C GLU A 27 -5.80 -3.65 9.51
N TYR A 28 -5.15 -3.00 8.53
CA TYR A 28 -5.54 -3.12 7.12
C TYR A 28 -5.45 -4.58 6.66
N GLN A 29 -4.34 -5.28 6.93
CA GLN A 29 -4.17 -6.68 6.55
C GLN A 29 -5.27 -7.56 7.16
N GLU A 30 -5.56 -7.41 8.45
CA GLU A 30 -6.62 -8.15 9.12
C GLU A 30 -8.00 -7.88 8.50
N LEU A 31 -8.36 -6.61 8.31
CA LEU A 31 -9.65 -6.22 7.72
C LEU A 31 -9.78 -6.68 6.26
N ALA A 32 -8.74 -6.52 5.44
CA ALA A 32 -8.73 -6.98 4.06
C ALA A 32 -8.98 -8.49 3.97
N MET A 33 -8.37 -9.28 4.86
CA MET A 33 -8.51 -10.74 4.86
C MET A 33 -9.88 -11.22 5.33
N THR A 34 -10.72 -10.37 5.89
CA THR A 34 -12.14 -10.75 6.16
C THR A 34 -12.93 -11.03 4.89
N THR A 35 -12.46 -10.55 3.74
CA THR A 35 -13.09 -10.76 2.42
C THR A 35 -12.40 -11.85 1.59
N LEU A 36 -11.38 -12.50 2.14
CA LEU A 36 -10.71 -13.64 1.50
C LEU A 36 -11.68 -14.83 1.38
N ASN A 37 -11.65 -15.50 0.21
CA ASN A 37 -12.42 -16.74 0.03
C ASN A 37 -11.89 -17.85 0.96
N PRO A 38 -12.69 -18.30 1.95
CA PRO A 38 -12.25 -19.29 2.94
C PRO A 38 -12.07 -20.71 2.37
N GLU A 39 -12.56 -20.97 1.17
CA GLU A 39 -12.45 -22.29 0.51
C GLU A 39 -11.08 -22.52 -0.16
N LEU A 40 -10.28 -21.48 -0.32
CA LEU A 40 -8.97 -21.60 -0.95
C LEU A 40 -7.95 -22.26 -0.01
N SER A 41 -7.18 -23.19 -0.55
CA SER A 41 -5.98 -23.70 0.15
C SER A 41 -4.94 -22.57 0.28
N LYS A 42 -4.04 -22.68 1.26
CA LYS A 42 -2.95 -21.71 1.44
C LYS A 42 -2.11 -21.53 0.17
N ARG A 43 -1.87 -22.61 -0.57
CA ARG A 43 -1.18 -22.57 -1.87
C ARG A 43 -1.98 -21.74 -2.89
N ASP A 44 -3.29 -21.96 -2.97
CA ASP A 44 -4.13 -21.29 -3.95
C ASP A 44 -4.34 -19.82 -3.59
N VAL A 45 -4.37 -19.46 -2.31
CA VAL A 45 -4.32 -18.06 -1.84
C VAL A 45 -3.06 -17.36 -2.35
N LEU A 46 -1.89 -18.00 -2.23
CA LEU A 46 -0.64 -17.39 -2.74
C LEU A 46 -0.66 -17.22 -4.26
N ILE A 47 -1.15 -18.21 -5.00
CA ILE A 47 -1.26 -18.11 -6.46
C ILE A 47 -2.25 -17.01 -6.85
N ASN A 48 -3.43 -16.99 -6.22
CA ASN A 48 -4.46 -16.00 -6.47
C ASN A 48 -3.92 -14.58 -6.21
N SER A 49 -3.21 -14.38 -5.12
CA SER A 49 -2.66 -13.07 -4.75
C SER A 49 -1.71 -12.50 -5.80
N VAL A 50 -0.79 -13.31 -6.32
CA VAL A 50 0.18 -12.85 -7.34
C VAL A 50 -0.50 -12.61 -8.68
N MET A 51 -1.45 -13.47 -9.06
CA MET A 51 -2.23 -13.30 -10.29
C MET A 51 -3.11 -12.04 -10.23
N GLY A 52 -3.81 -11.83 -9.10
CA GLY A 52 -4.64 -10.65 -8.89
C GLY A 52 -3.83 -9.37 -8.83
N LEU A 53 -2.69 -9.37 -8.14
CA LEU A 53 -1.76 -8.23 -8.13
C LEU A 53 -1.37 -7.79 -9.55
N CYS A 54 -1.08 -8.74 -10.45
CA CYS A 54 -0.77 -8.45 -11.84
C CYS A 54 -2.00 -7.92 -12.60
N GLY A 55 -3.19 -8.47 -12.34
CA GLY A 55 -4.45 -8.03 -12.93
C GLY A 55 -4.76 -6.57 -12.60
N GLU A 56 -4.84 -6.23 -11.33
CA GLU A 56 -5.16 -4.88 -10.86
C GLU A 56 -4.09 -3.85 -11.25
N SER A 57 -2.82 -4.26 -11.26
CA SER A 57 -1.74 -3.42 -11.81
C SER A 57 -1.94 -3.14 -13.30
N GLY A 58 -2.48 -4.11 -14.04
CA GLY A 58 -2.85 -3.95 -15.45
C GLY A 58 -4.01 -2.98 -15.65
N GLU A 59 -5.02 -3.00 -14.78
CA GLU A 59 -6.15 -2.05 -14.81
C GLU A 59 -5.67 -0.62 -14.49
N ALA A 60 -4.81 -0.47 -13.49
CA ALA A 60 -4.17 0.82 -13.20
C ALA A 60 -3.35 1.35 -14.40
N ILE A 61 -2.59 0.49 -15.08
CA ILE A 61 -1.82 0.86 -16.29
C ILE A 61 -2.75 1.29 -17.43
N ASP A 62 -3.90 0.65 -17.61
CA ASP A 62 -4.85 1.01 -18.69
C ASP A 62 -5.42 2.41 -18.50
N ILE A 63 -5.73 2.82 -17.27
CA ILE A 63 -6.17 4.19 -16.94
C ILE A 63 -5.09 5.20 -17.35
N VAL A 64 -3.85 4.96 -16.95
CA VAL A 64 -2.71 5.85 -17.26
C VAL A 64 -2.41 5.86 -18.77
N LYS A 65 -2.48 4.72 -19.43
CA LYS A 65 -2.30 4.59 -20.88
C LYS A 65 -3.34 5.41 -21.65
N LYS A 66 -4.61 5.34 -21.26
CA LYS A 66 -5.69 6.12 -21.89
C LYS A 66 -5.48 7.62 -21.74
N TRP A 67 -5.07 8.06 -20.56
CA TRP A 67 -4.69 9.46 -20.33
C TRP A 67 -3.49 9.89 -21.18
N MET A 68 -2.40 9.11 -21.15
CA MET A 68 -1.15 9.47 -21.83
C MET A 68 -1.24 9.40 -23.36
N ALA A 69 -1.91 8.38 -23.89
CA ALA A 69 -1.82 8.04 -25.32
C ALA A 69 -3.13 8.16 -26.10
N GLN A 70 -4.28 8.31 -25.45
CA GLN A 70 -5.58 8.28 -26.12
C GLN A 70 -6.44 9.53 -25.85
N GLY A 71 -5.88 10.55 -25.22
CA GLY A 71 -6.53 11.84 -25.00
C GLY A 71 -7.65 11.86 -23.95
N HIS A 72 -7.72 10.84 -23.09
CA HIS A 72 -8.64 10.85 -21.95
C HIS A 72 -8.11 11.74 -20.82
N ASP A 73 -9.00 12.30 -20.02
CA ASP A 73 -8.63 12.88 -18.73
C ASP A 73 -8.16 11.78 -17.77
N LEU A 74 -7.22 12.14 -16.87
CA LEU A 74 -6.78 11.20 -15.83
C LEU A 74 -7.85 11.02 -14.77
N ASP A 75 -8.48 9.86 -14.75
CA ASP A 75 -9.43 9.45 -13.71
C ASP A 75 -8.67 9.04 -12.43
N LYS A 76 -8.43 10.04 -11.57
CA LYS A 76 -7.69 9.85 -10.32
C LYS A 76 -8.43 8.99 -9.31
N GLU A 77 -9.77 9.08 -9.28
CA GLU A 77 -10.59 8.31 -8.34
C GLU A 77 -10.59 6.82 -8.71
N HIS A 78 -10.73 6.54 -9.99
CA HIS A 78 -10.65 5.17 -10.50
C HIS A 78 -9.25 4.60 -10.28
N LEU A 79 -8.20 5.34 -10.64
CA LEU A 79 -6.81 4.90 -10.39
C LEU A 79 -6.55 4.63 -8.90
N ALA A 80 -7.09 5.45 -8.00
CA ALA A 80 -6.94 5.21 -6.56
C ALA A 80 -7.65 3.93 -6.08
N LYS A 81 -8.77 3.55 -6.70
CA LYS A 81 -9.45 2.28 -6.42
C LYS A 81 -8.60 1.09 -6.84
N GLU A 82 -8.08 1.10 -8.08
CA GLU A 82 -7.19 0.05 -8.57
C GLU A 82 -5.93 -0.12 -7.70
N LEU A 83 -5.35 0.99 -7.22
CA LEU A 83 -4.24 0.93 -6.26
C LEU A 83 -4.67 0.33 -4.91
N GLY A 84 -5.92 0.53 -4.49
CA GLY A 84 -6.49 -0.14 -3.33
C GLY A 84 -6.61 -1.65 -3.53
N ASP A 85 -7.05 -2.08 -4.70
CA ASP A 85 -7.17 -3.50 -5.05
C ASP A 85 -5.79 -4.17 -5.17
N VAL A 86 -4.79 -3.48 -5.71
CA VAL A 86 -3.38 -3.91 -5.65
C VAL A 86 -2.94 -4.12 -4.19
N ALA A 87 -3.26 -3.20 -3.28
CA ALA A 87 -2.90 -3.33 -1.87
C ALA A 87 -3.60 -4.52 -1.20
N TRP A 88 -4.84 -4.82 -1.58
CA TRP A 88 -5.57 -5.99 -1.10
C TRP A 88 -4.85 -7.30 -1.47
N TYR A 89 -4.41 -7.45 -2.71
CA TYR A 89 -3.65 -8.62 -3.15
C TYR A 89 -2.26 -8.72 -2.50
N ILE A 90 -1.63 -7.59 -2.16
CA ILE A 90 -0.38 -7.59 -1.36
C ILE A 90 -0.66 -8.14 0.05
N ALA A 91 -1.77 -7.75 0.68
CA ALA A 91 -2.18 -8.26 1.99
C ALA A 91 -2.49 -9.77 1.95
N GLU A 92 -3.15 -10.23 0.89
CA GLU A 92 -3.43 -11.66 0.64
C GLU A 92 -2.12 -12.46 0.53
N ALA A 93 -1.16 -11.98 -0.25
CA ALA A 93 0.15 -12.63 -0.41
C ALA A 93 0.92 -12.69 0.91
N ALA A 94 0.95 -11.59 1.67
CA ALA A 94 1.58 -11.53 2.97
C ALA A 94 0.98 -12.56 3.94
N THR A 95 -0.34 -12.67 3.97
CA THR A 95 -1.08 -13.63 4.79
C THR A 95 -0.77 -15.08 4.38
N ALA A 96 -0.71 -15.39 3.08
CA ALA A 96 -0.33 -16.69 2.58
C ALA A 96 1.11 -17.10 2.94
N LEU A 97 1.99 -16.12 3.13
CA LEU A 97 3.38 -16.32 3.54
C LEU A 97 3.59 -16.32 5.06
N ASP A 98 2.53 -16.12 5.86
CA ASP A 98 2.60 -15.92 7.32
C ASP A 98 3.50 -14.76 7.73
N ILE A 99 3.47 -13.65 6.97
CA ILE A 99 4.29 -12.45 7.22
C ILE A 99 3.34 -11.26 7.38
N SER A 100 3.64 -10.35 8.30
CA SER A 100 2.89 -9.11 8.42
C SER A 100 3.25 -8.11 7.31
N LEU A 101 2.29 -7.29 6.90
CA LEU A 101 2.59 -6.18 5.96
C LEU A 101 3.61 -5.21 6.55
N GLU A 102 3.58 -4.99 7.87
CA GLU A 102 4.56 -4.14 8.55
C GLU A 102 5.98 -4.66 8.35
N ASP A 103 6.20 -5.97 8.52
CA ASP A 103 7.52 -6.60 8.33
C ASP A 103 8.00 -6.50 6.88
N ILE A 104 7.09 -6.71 5.91
CA ILE A 104 7.42 -6.57 4.48
C ILE A 104 7.84 -5.13 4.16
N PHE A 105 7.08 -4.16 4.66
CA PHE A 105 7.35 -2.75 4.39
C PHE A 105 8.59 -2.26 5.13
N GLN A 106 8.80 -2.72 6.37
CA GLN A 106 10.01 -2.39 7.12
C GLN A 106 11.26 -2.95 6.41
N ALA A 107 11.22 -4.22 5.98
CA ALA A 107 12.33 -4.82 5.24
C ALA A 107 12.63 -4.08 3.92
N ASN A 108 11.57 -3.59 3.23
CA ASN A 108 11.75 -2.77 2.04
C ASN A 108 12.42 -1.43 2.36
N ILE A 109 11.97 -0.72 3.40
CA ILE A 109 12.58 0.54 3.85
C ILE A 109 14.04 0.34 4.23
N ASP A 110 14.35 -0.72 4.97
CA ASP A 110 15.72 -1.02 5.38
C ASP A 110 16.64 -1.32 4.17
N LYS A 111 16.13 -2.04 3.18
CA LYS A 111 16.81 -2.24 1.90
C LYS A 111 17.07 -0.91 1.19
N LEU A 112 16.08 -0.03 1.09
CA LEU A 112 16.20 1.28 0.43
C LEU A 112 17.19 2.20 1.17
N LYS A 113 17.17 2.22 2.51
CA LYS A 113 18.13 2.97 3.33
C LYS A 113 19.57 2.49 3.13
N ARG A 114 19.79 1.18 3.01
CA ARG A 114 21.13 0.65 2.69
C ARG A 114 21.60 1.06 1.31
N ARG A 115 20.69 1.07 0.31
CA ARG A 115 21.02 1.48 -1.06
C ARG A 115 21.23 2.98 -1.19
N TYR A 116 20.41 3.75 -0.52
CA TYR A 116 20.34 5.22 -0.63
C TYR A 116 20.37 5.89 0.75
N PRO A 117 21.48 5.80 1.51
CA PRO A 117 21.56 6.33 2.87
C PRO A 117 21.30 7.84 2.95
N ASP A 118 21.68 8.58 1.91
CA ASP A 118 21.55 10.05 1.80
C ASP A 118 20.48 10.47 0.76
N GLY A 119 19.55 9.55 0.41
CA GLY A 119 18.56 9.74 -0.64
C GLY A 119 18.99 9.16 -1.99
N PHE A 120 18.13 9.33 -2.99
CA PHE A 120 18.33 8.74 -4.31
C PHE A 120 19.57 9.30 -5.02
N GLU A 121 20.42 8.41 -5.53
CA GLU A 121 21.57 8.73 -6.39
C GLU A 121 21.57 7.83 -7.63
N THR A 122 21.69 8.42 -8.82
CA THR A 122 21.69 7.70 -10.09
C THR A 122 22.83 6.66 -10.16
N LYS A 123 24.01 6.97 -9.64
CA LYS A 123 25.14 6.02 -9.58
C LYS A 123 24.77 4.75 -8.83
N LYS A 124 24.12 4.89 -7.66
CA LYS A 124 23.71 3.75 -6.81
C LYS A 124 22.55 2.96 -7.45
N SER A 125 21.76 3.59 -8.32
CA SER A 125 20.72 2.90 -9.10
C SER A 125 21.33 2.07 -10.25
N LEU A 126 22.38 2.57 -10.89
CA LEU A 126 23.04 1.89 -12.02
C LEU A 126 23.96 0.74 -11.57
N VAL A 127 24.60 0.86 -10.41
CA VAL A 127 25.52 -0.14 -9.86
C VAL A 127 24.92 -0.73 -8.59
N ARG A 128 24.21 -1.85 -8.74
CA ARG A 128 23.63 -2.58 -7.61
C ARG A 128 24.71 -3.36 -6.86
N LEU A 129 24.69 -3.27 -5.53
CA LEU A 129 25.55 -4.11 -4.68
C LEU A 129 25.15 -5.58 -4.82
N LYS A 130 26.14 -6.49 -4.74
CA LYS A 130 25.89 -7.93 -4.80
C LYS A 130 24.98 -8.34 -3.63
N GLY A 131 23.82 -8.92 -3.92
CA GLY A 131 22.81 -9.29 -2.92
C GLY A 131 21.68 -8.25 -2.72
N ASP A 132 21.69 -7.16 -3.47
CA ASP A 132 20.62 -6.16 -3.49
C ASP A 132 19.61 -6.54 -4.61
N ILE A 133 18.84 -7.59 -4.34
CA ILE A 133 17.78 -8.09 -5.23
C ILE A 133 16.45 -7.47 -4.81
#